data_9161a204a5738b631e54b64e91280b96
#
_entry.id   9161a204a5738b631e54b64e91280b96
#
_cell.length_a   1.000
_cell.length_b   1.000
_cell.length_c   1.000
_cell.angle_alpha   90.00
_cell.angle_beta   90.00
_cell.angle_gamma   90.00
#
_symmetry.space_group_name_H-M   'P 1'
#
loop_
_entity.id
_entity.type
_entity.pdbx_description
1 polymer ?
#
loop_
_entity_poly.entity_id
_entity_poly.type
_entity_poly.pdbx_seq_one_letter_code
_entity_poly.pdbx_strand_id
1 'polypeptide(L)'
;MKTLKLLTLLGGLLFLSPLSSADVQYKTETMVEGLDHPWSMAFISSRHMLVTELPGQLRLVTDGELSETPIEGVPEVLFAGQGGLSEVLVHPKFEENGFIYLSFSAPDADEPKLNRLNVVRARLEGEALVGHKTIFQSNPPRKAAAHYGARLAFMADGSLLITSGDGFNYRENAQHLDNHFGKILRVNDDGSIPTDNPFVNSPGALPEIWSYGHRNLQGLVIKDDGTVLEHEHGPKGGDELNIIEPGNNYGWPAITYGIDYSGATISPFTEQPGMEQPIKYWVPSIAPSSMALYQGDMF
;
A
#
# COMPACT_ATOMS: atom_id res chain seq x y z
N MET A 1 -77.88 -29.58 8.03
CA MET A 1 -77.45 -28.22 7.68
C MET A 1 -76.11 -27.94 8.42
N LYS A 2 -75.01 -28.02 7.78
CA LYS A 2 -73.65 -27.71 8.37
C LYS A 2 -73.14 -26.45 7.66
N THR A 3 -73.05 -25.38 8.39
CA THR A 3 -72.52 -24.07 7.93
C THR A 3 -70.97 -24.13 7.88
N LEU A 4 -70.42 -23.94 6.70
CA LEU A 4 -68.99 -23.87 6.45
C LEU A 4 -68.54 -22.41 6.63
N LYS A 5 -67.65 -22.14 7.60
CA LYS A 5 -67.01 -20.82 7.77
C LYS A 5 -65.77 -20.71 6.88
N LEU A 6 -65.85 -19.77 5.95
CA LEU A 6 -64.74 -19.42 5.08
C LEU A 6 -63.76 -18.49 5.84
N LEU A 7 -62.52 -18.94 6.07
CA LEU A 7 -61.48 -18.13 6.69
C LEU A 7 -60.67 -17.45 5.56
N THR A 8 -60.80 -16.13 5.45
CA THR A 8 -60.07 -15.32 4.50
C THR A 8 -58.68 -14.98 5.10
N LEU A 9 -57.61 -15.56 4.52
CA LEU A 9 -56.23 -15.23 4.87
C LEU A 9 -55.84 -13.99 4.10
N LEU A 10 -55.66 -12.86 4.81
CA LEU A 10 -55.07 -11.62 4.23
C LEU A 10 -53.55 -11.75 4.21
N GLY A 11 -52.99 -12.05 3.04
CA GLY A 11 -51.55 -12.05 2.83
C GLY A 11 -51.03 -10.61 2.68
N GLY A 12 -50.36 -10.11 3.72
CA GLY A 12 -49.66 -8.83 3.63
C GLY A 12 -48.43 -8.96 2.72
N LEU A 13 -48.43 -8.34 1.54
CA LEU A 13 -47.27 -8.10 0.75
C LEU A 13 -46.40 -7.03 1.43
N LEU A 14 -45.31 -7.46 2.04
CA LEU A 14 -44.20 -6.56 2.44
C LEU A 14 -43.54 -6.08 1.17
N PHE A 15 -43.75 -4.84 0.74
CA PHE A 15 -42.97 -4.15 -0.23
C PHE A 15 -41.63 -3.79 0.43
N LEU A 16 -40.60 -4.60 0.16
CA LEU A 16 -39.23 -4.19 0.37
C LEU A 16 -38.89 -3.10 -0.69
N SER A 17 -38.97 -1.85 -0.29
CA SER A 17 -38.45 -0.76 -1.09
C SER A 17 -36.95 -1.00 -1.30
N PRO A 18 -36.40 -0.98 -2.54
CA PRO A 18 -34.96 -1.00 -2.74
C PRO A 18 -34.42 0.24 -2.04
N LEU A 19 -33.45 0.06 -1.15
CA LEU A 19 -32.60 1.13 -0.67
C LEU A 19 -31.89 1.71 -1.90
N SER A 20 -32.42 2.81 -2.42
CA SER A 20 -31.74 3.61 -3.43
C SER A 20 -30.47 4.14 -2.77
N SER A 21 -29.31 3.64 -3.17
CA SER A 21 -28.07 4.34 -2.90
C SER A 21 -28.20 5.70 -3.58
N ALA A 22 -28.28 6.76 -2.77
CA ALA A 22 -28.23 8.10 -3.32
C ALA A 22 -26.90 8.23 -4.09
N ASP A 23 -26.99 8.53 -5.38
CA ASP A 23 -25.82 8.90 -6.17
C ASP A 23 -25.21 10.15 -5.54
N VAL A 24 -24.06 10.00 -4.88
CA VAL A 24 -23.35 11.14 -4.29
C VAL A 24 -22.88 12.01 -5.45
N GLN A 25 -23.44 13.21 -5.56
CA GLN A 25 -23.04 14.19 -6.56
C GLN A 25 -21.75 14.85 -6.09
N TYR A 26 -20.67 14.67 -6.83
CA TYR A 26 -19.37 15.32 -6.56
C TYR A 26 -18.89 16.10 -7.77
N LYS A 27 -18.08 17.13 -7.53
CA LYS A 27 -17.37 17.91 -8.52
C LYS A 27 -15.89 17.73 -8.33
N THR A 28 -15.16 17.52 -9.41
CA THR A 28 -13.69 17.50 -9.41
C THR A 28 -13.16 18.87 -9.79
N GLU A 29 -12.11 19.32 -9.09
CA GLU A 29 -11.38 20.54 -9.39
C GLU A 29 -9.88 20.21 -9.48
N THR A 30 -9.21 20.75 -10.52
CA THR A 30 -7.76 20.62 -10.65
C THR A 30 -7.11 21.53 -9.63
N MET A 31 -6.32 20.98 -8.72
CA MET A 31 -5.62 21.72 -7.68
C MET A 31 -4.24 22.19 -8.13
N VAL A 32 -3.55 21.40 -8.94
CA VAL A 32 -2.17 21.64 -9.40
C VAL A 32 -2.00 21.08 -10.80
N GLU A 33 -1.30 21.81 -11.66
CA GLU A 33 -0.88 21.37 -13.00
C GLU A 33 0.66 21.33 -13.09
N GLY A 34 1.20 20.70 -14.15
CA GLY A 34 2.63 20.69 -14.44
C GLY A 34 3.45 19.63 -13.71
N LEU A 35 2.81 18.67 -13.03
CA LEU A 35 3.49 17.53 -12.41
C LEU A 35 3.85 16.46 -13.45
N ASP A 36 5.03 15.83 -13.29
CA ASP A 36 5.54 14.75 -14.14
C ASP A 36 5.43 13.39 -13.43
N HIS A 37 4.49 12.54 -13.85
CA HIS A 37 4.25 11.22 -13.25
C HIS A 37 4.09 11.26 -11.71
N PRO A 38 3.15 12.08 -11.17
CA PRO A 38 2.95 12.17 -9.72
C PRO A 38 2.50 10.81 -9.16
N TRP A 39 3.06 10.40 -8.01
CA TRP A 39 2.77 9.10 -7.43
C TRP A 39 2.16 9.19 -6.03
N SER A 40 2.70 10.02 -5.16
CA SER A 40 2.21 10.22 -3.79
C SER A 40 2.23 11.68 -3.39
N MET A 41 1.39 12.01 -2.42
CA MET A 41 1.32 13.35 -1.84
C MET A 41 1.16 13.28 -0.33
N ALA A 42 1.74 14.25 0.38
CA ALA A 42 1.61 14.41 1.83
C ALA A 42 1.53 15.87 2.22
N PHE A 43 0.58 16.22 3.09
CA PHE A 43 0.47 17.57 3.65
C PHE A 43 1.44 17.74 4.81
N ILE A 44 2.24 18.80 4.78
CA ILE A 44 3.11 19.23 5.89
C ILE A 44 2.49 20.38 6.68
N SER A 45 1.48 21.02 6.12
CA SER A 45 0.60 21.98 6.79
C SER A 45 -0.69 22.14 5.99
N SER A 46 -1.62 22.95 6.45
CA SER A 46 -2.85 23.29 5.70
C SER A 46 -2.60 24.00 4.36
N ARG A 47 -1.40 24.54 4.14
CA ARG A 47 -1.02 25.31 2.95
C ARG A 47 0.06 24.65 2.09
N HIS A 48 0.80 23.71 2.65
CA HIS A 48 1.96 23.11 2.00
C HIS A 48 1.77 21.60 1.82
N MET A 49 1.97 21.14 0.61
CA MET A 49 1.89 19.73 0.23
C MET A 49 3.18 19.34 -0.50
N LEU A 50 3.71 18.19 -0.16
CA LEU A 50 4.79 17.53 -0.90
C LEU A 50 4.17 16.56 -1.90
N VAL A 51 4.71 16.50 -3.11
CA VAL A 51 4.31 15.54 -4.15
C VAL A 51 5.56 14.86 -4.72
N THR A 52 5.57 13.54 -4.76
CA THR A 52 6.62 12.77 -5.44
C THR A 52 6.31 12.65 -6.92
N GLU A 53 7.34 12.79 -7.74
CA GLU A 53 7.31 12.49 -9.16
C GLU A 53 8.22 11.29 -9.41
N LEU A 54 7.71 10.24 -10.09
CA LEU A 54 8.46 8.99 -10.33
C LEU A 54 9.86 9.19 -10.90
N PRO A 55 10.14 10.18 -11.78
CA PRO A 55 11.49 10.44 -12.26
C PRO A 55 12.53 10.82 -11.19
N GLY A 56 12.09 11.10 -9.95
CA GLY A 56 12.98 11.35 -8.82
C GLY A 56 12.90 12.78 -8.28
N GLN A 57 11.85 13.51 -8.57
CA GLN A 57 11.65 14.85 -8.02
C GLN A 57 10.65 14.83 -6.86
N LEU A 58 10.96 15.55 -5.79
CA LEU A 58 10.03 15.89 -4.72
C LEU A 58 9.61 17.35 -4.91
N ARG A 59 8.32 17.56 -5.14
CA ARG A 59 7.77 18.88 -5.44
C ARG A 59 7.08 19.48 -4.22
N LEU A 60 7.24 20.77 -4.03
CA LEU A 60 6.48 21.54 -3.05
C LEU A 60 5.33 22.26 -3.75
N VAL A 61 4.15 22.17 -3.17
CA VAL A 61 2.95 22.92 -3.57
C VAL A 61 2.54 23.82 -2.40
N THR A 62 2.39 25.11 -2.64
CA THR A 62 2.00 26.11 -1.63
C THR A 62 0.73 26.80 -2.09
N ASP A 63 -0.37 26.67 -1.33
CA ASP A 63 -1.68 27.26 -1.66
C ASP A 63 -2.17 26.90 -3.08
N GLY A 64 -1.87 25.71 -3.57
CA GLY A 64 -2.23 25.23 -4.91
C GLY A 64 -1.24 25.63 -6.01
N GLU A 65 -0.17 26.35 -5.70
CA GLU A 65 0.87 26.74 -6.66
C GLU A 65 2.09 25.81 -6.55
N LEU A 66 2.51 25.25 -7.68
CA LEU A 66 3.69 24.39 -7.78
C LEU A 66 4.96 25.24 -7.75
N SER A 67 5.91 24.94 -6.83
CA SER A 67 7.21 25.60 -6.80
C SER A 67 7.97 25.38 -8.10
N GLU A 68 8.70 26.41 -8.58
CA GLU A 68 9.49 26.36 -9.81
C GLU A 68 10.60 25.30 -9.72
N THR A 69 11.24 25.18 -8.55
CA THR A 69 12.34 24.25 -8.30
C THR A 69 11.86 23.07 -7.43
N PRO A 70 12.33 21.85 -7.69
CA PRO A 70 12.12 20.72 -6.80
C PRO A 70 12.86 20.90 -5.47
N ILE A 71 12.41 20.19 -4.43
CA ILE A 71 13.15 20.02 -3.17
C ILE A 71 14.51 19.38 -3.47
N GLU A 72 15.59 19.97 -2.98
CA GLU A 72 16.96 19.47 -3.14
C GLU A 72 17.22 18.24 -2.25
N GLY A 73 18.25 17.46 -2.59
CA GLY A 73 18.72 16.36 -1.76
C GLY A 73 17.88 15.07 -1.85
N VAL A 74 16.99 14.93 -2.81
CA VAL A 74 16.32 13.65 -3.07
C VAL A 74 17.35 12.61 -3.52
N PRO A 75 17.33 11.37 -2.98
CA PRO A 75 18.23 10.31 -3.44
C PRO A 75 18.07 10.00 -4.93
N GLU A 76 19.14 9.51 -5.57
CA GLU A 76 19.07 9.00 -6.93
C GLU A 76 18.12 7.80 -7.02
N VAL A 77 17.22 7.80 -7.99
CA VAL A 77 16.22 6.75 -8.19
C VAL A 77 16.40 6.04 -9.52
N LEU A 78 15.94 4.80 -9.60
CA LEU A 78 15.78 4.07 -10.86
C LEU A 78 14.37 4.33 -11.41
N PHE A 79 14.24 5.28 -12.32
CA PHE A 79 12.98 5.49 -13.06
C PHE A 79 12.93 4.52 -14.24
N ALA A 80 12.36 3.34 -14.00
CA ALA A 80 12.19 2.30 -15.01
C ALA A 80 11.00 1.39 -14.66
N GLY A 81 10.21 1.00 -15.65
CA GLY A 81 9.04 0.15 -15.45
C GLY A 81 8.03 0.77 -14.50
N GLN A 82 7.85 0.16 -13.31
CA GLN A 82 7.00 0.67 -12.24
C GLN A 82 7.83 1.34 -11.11
N GLY A 83 9.14 1.46 -11.28
CA GLY A 83 10.04 2.04 -10.30
C GLY A 83 10.22 3.54 -10.46
N GLY A 84 10.75 4.17 -9.44
CA GLY A 84 11.00 5.61 -9.33
C GLY A 84 10.91 6.07 -7.89
N LEU A 85 10.70 7.37 -7.67
CA LEU A 85 10.38 7.96 -6.38
C LEU A 85 8.90 7.72 -6.09
N SER A 86 8.60 6.89 -5.10
CA SER A 86 7.24 6.41 -4.82
C SER A 86 6.59 7.21 -3.68
N GLU A 87 6.57 6.69 -2.45
CA GLU A 87 5.85 7.32 -1.34
C GLU A 87 6.65 8.48 -0.73
N VAL A 88 5.93 9.53 -0.35
CA VAL A 88 6.37 10.48 0.65
C VAL A 88 5.46 10.37 1.87
N LEU A 89 6.04 10.13 3.05
CA LEU A 89 5.32 10.07 4.31
C LEU A 89 5.92 11.08 5.29
N VAL A 90 5.05 11.87 5.91
CA VAL A 90 5.43 12.86 6.93
C VAL A 90 5.38 12.21 8.31
N HIS A 91 6.41 12.42 9.12
CA HIS A 91 6.43 11.89 10.49
C HIS A 91 5.28 12.48 11.33
N PRO A 92 4.60 11.70 12.19
CA PRO A 92 3.49 12.20 13.02
C PRO A 92 3.85 13.40 13.92
N LYS A 93 5.15 13.58 14.24
CA LYS A 93 5.70 14.73 14.99
C LYS A 93 6.56 15.63 14.09
N PHE A 94 6.13 15.85 12.86
CA PHE A 94 6.90 16.61 11.88
C PHE A 94 7.22 18.04 12.37
N GLU A 95 6.28 18.71 13.01
CA GLU A 95 6.49 20.06 13.54
C GLU A 95 7.63 20.12 14.57
N GLU A 96 7.92 19.00 15.26
CA GLU A 96 8.99 18.93 16.26
C GLU A 96 10.34 18.52 15.64
N ASN A 97 10.32 17.60 14.65
CA ASN A 97 11.52 16.91 14.18
C ASN A 97 11.87 17.13 12.70
N GLY A 98 10.93 17.63 11.90
CA GLY A 98 11.10 17.88 10.46
C GLY A 98 11.30 16.63 9.62
N PHE A 99 11.04 15.41 10.16
CA PHE A 99 11.31 14.18 9.44
C PHE A 99 10.26 13.87 8.39
N ILE A 100 10.75 13.47 7.21
CA ILE A 100 9.98 12.81 6.16
C ILE A 100 10.65 11.50 5.76
N TYR A 101 9.87 10.63 5.16
CA TYR A 101 10.29 9.32 4.68
C TYR A 101 9.98 9.23 3.20
N LEU A 102 10.93 8.75 2.43
CA LEU A 102 10.78 8.49 1.01
C LEU A 102 11.02 7.01 0.73
N SER A 103 10.11 6.38 0.01
CA SER A 103 10.35 5.08 -0.59
C SER A 103 10.64 5.24 -2.08
N PHE A 104 11.58 4.46 -2.59
CA PHE A 104 12.00 4.55 -3.99
C PHE A 104 12.71 3.29 -4.45
N SER A 105 12.72 3.06 -5.75
CA SER A 105 13.59 2.07 -6.36
C SER A 105 14.93 2.69 -6.73
N ALA A 106 16.02 1.95 -6.49
CA ALA A 106 17.37 2.36 -6.88
C ALA A 106 18.17 1.18 -7.40
N PRO A 107 19.21 1.41 -8.22
CA PRO A 107 20.18 0.38 -8.56
C PRO A 107 20.79 -0.23 -7.28
N ASP A 108 21.07 -1.52 -7.32
CA ASP A 108 21.82 -2.16 -6.24
C ASP A 108 23.28 -1.69 -6.27
N ALA A 109 23.85 -1.42 -5.08
CA ALA A 109 25.17 -0.85 -4.97
C ALA A 109 26.29 -1.81 -5.45
N ASP A 110 26.11 -3.11 -5.20
CA ASP A 110 27.10 -4.15 -5.53
C ASP A 110 26.87 -4.70 -6.96
N GLU A 111 25.60 -4.77 -7.39
CA GLU A 111 25.20 -5.28 -8.70
C GLU A 111 24.29 -4.27 -9.43
N PRO A 112 24.81 -3.21 -10.08
CA PRO A 112 23.99 -2.13 -10.68
C PRO A 112 23.00 -2.55 -11.77
N LYS A 113 23.07 -3.81 -12.24
CA LYS A 113 22.06 -4.41 -13.13
C LYS A 113 20.81 -4.91 -12.40
N LEU A 114 20.88 -4.99 -11.08
CA LEU A 114 19.78 -5.29 -10.18
C LEU A 114 19.32 -4.01 -9.51
N ASN A 115 18.17 -4.08 -8.88
CA ASN A 115 17.57 -2.94 -8.18
C ASN A 115 16.90 -3.38 -6.88
N ARG A 116 16.64 -2.42 -6.00
CA ARG A 116 16.01 -2.62 -4.70
C ARG A 116 14.96 -1.56 -4.44
N LEU A 117 13.97 -1.93 -3.62
CA LEU A 117 13.17 -0.95 -2.89
C LEU A 117 14.00 -0.44 -1.70
N ASN A 118 14.08 0.86 -1.56
CA ASN A 118 14.72 1.55 -0.45
C ASN A 118 13.72 2.43 0.27
N VAL A 119 13.94 2.63 1.57
CA VAL A 119 13.26 3.67 2.36
C VAL A 119 14.32 4.48 3.09
N VAL A 120 14.28 5.79 2.91
CA VAL A 120 15.14 6.73 3.65
C VAL A 120 14.30 7.64 4.53
N ARG A 121 14.85 8.01 5.68
CA ARG A 121 14.41 9.13 6.50
C ARG A 121 15.34 10.30 6.28
N ALA A 122 14.80 11.49 6.10
CA ALA A 122 15.57 12.73 6.02
C ALA A 122 14.83 13.84 6.77
N ARG A 123 15.51 14.95 7.05
CA ARG A 123 14.87 16.14 7.60
C ARG A 123 14.66 17.14 6.48
N LEU A 124 13.46 17.72 6.41
CA LEU A 124 13.15 18.82 5.51
C LEU A 124 13.56 20.13 6.20
N GLU A 125 14.56 20.83 5.67
CA GLU A 125 15.03 22.14 6.13
C GLU A 125 14.93 23.14 4.98
N GLY A 126 13.92 24.03 5.05
CA GLY A 126 13.56 24.87 3.90
C GLY A 126 13.12 24.03 2.69
N GLU A 127 13.80 24.19 1.57
CA GLU A 127 13.53 23.42 0.34
C GLU A 127 14.61 22.34 0.09
N ALA A 128 15.22 21.81 1.14
CA ALA A 128 16.24 20.76 1.02
C ALA A 128 16.04 19.62 2.03
N LEU A 129 16.37 18.39 1.61
CA LEU A 129 16.46 17.22 2.45
C LEU A 129 17.89 17.05 2.96
N VAL A 130 18.03 16.96 4.28
CA VAL A 130 19.33 16.80 4.94
C VAL A 130 19.33 15.61 5.91
N GLY A 131 20.53 15.12 6.25
CA GLY A 131 20.69 14.08 7.27
C GLY A 131 20.05 12.74 6.89
N HIS A 132 20.19 12.32 5.64
CA HIS A 132 19.66 11.07 5.13
C HIS A 132 20.13 9.86 5.95
N LYS A 133 19.18 9.00 6.27
CA LYS A 133 19.43 7.69 6.86
C LYS A 133 18.60 6.65 6.12
N THR A 134 19.24 5.67 5.50
CA THR A 134 18.54 4.48 4.98
C THR A 134 18.02 3.69 6.17
N ILE A 135 16.71 3.49 6.24
CA ILE A 135 16.05 2.75 7.30
C ILE A 135 15.57 1.38 6.84
N PHE A 136 15.44 1.17 5.55
CA PHE A 136 15.11 -0.11 4.96
C PHE A 136 15.70 -0.24 3.55
N GLN A 137 16.11 -1.47 3.20
CA GLN A 137 16.51 -1.87 1.87
C GLN A 137 16.07 -3.31 1.62
N SER A 138 15.30 -3.54 0.55
CA SER A 138 14.79 -4.88 0.25
C SER A 138 15.90 -5.86 -0.11
N ASN A 139 15.77 -7.11 0.32
CA ASN A 139 16.70 -8.21 0.11
C ASN A 139 15.96 -9.49 -0.31
N PRO A 140 16.45 -10.22 -1.33
CA PRO A 140 17.55 -9.90 -2.24
C PRO A 140 17.20 -8.80 -3.26
N PRO A 141 18.18 -8.28 -4.02
CA PRO A 141 17.91 -7.38 -5.15
C PRO A 141 17.21 -8.13 -6.28
N ARG A 142 16.53 -7.38 -7.16
CA ARG A 142 15.72 -7.92 -8.25
C ARG A 142 16.15 -7.41 -9.62
N LYS A 143 15.88 -8.17 -10.70
CA LYS A 143 16.08 -7.71 -12.08
C LYS A 143 14.90 -6.88 -12.59
N ALA A 144 13.68 -7.34 -12.29
CA ALA A 144 12.48 -6.69 -12.79
C ALA A 144 12.24 -5.35 -12.06
N ALA A 145 11.97 -4.31 -12.83
CA ALA A 145 11.54 -3.01 -12.31
C ALA A 145 10.01 -2.99 -12.20
N ALA A 146 9.46 -3.87 -11.37
CA ALA A 146 8.02 -4.02 -11.20
C ALA A 146 7.65 -4.54 -9.80
N HIS A 147 6.40 -4.34 -9.39
CA HIS A 147 5.80 -4.79 -8.13
C HIS A 147 6.65 -4.42 -6.92
N TYR A 148 6.91 -3.13 -6.74
CA TYR A 148 7.67 -2.65 -5.58
C TYR A 148 6.82 -2.57 -4.31
N GLY A 149 5.49 -2.40 -4.41
CA GLY A 149 4.65 -2.00 -3.29
C GLY A 149 4.93 -0.54 -2.93
N ALA A 150 5.88 -0.31 -2.03
CA ALA A 150 6.46 0.98 -1.66
C ALA A 150 5.58 1.89 -0.78
N ARG A 151 4.40 1.43 -0.30
CA ARG A 151 3.56 2.20 0.62
C ARG A 151 4.15 2.21 2.03
N LEU A 152 3.96 3.33 2.72
CA LEU A 152 4.45 3.58 4.07
C LEU A 152 3.29 4.04 4.97
N ALA A 153 3.22 3.53 6.20
CA ALA A 153 2.26 4.03 7.19
C ALA A 153 2.81 3.90 8.61
N PHE A 154 2.62 4.92 9.45
CA PHE A 154 2.97 4.86 10.87
C PHE A 154 1.89 4.16 11.69
N MET A 155 2.30 3.23 12.54
CA MET A 155 1.48 2.68 13.59
C MET A 155 1.39 3.64 14.79
N ALA A 156 0.40 3.44 15.65
CA ALA A 156 0.19 4.29 16.82
C ALA A 156 1.36 4.28 17.83
N ASP A 157 2.14 3.22 17.84
CA ASP A 157 3.35 3.08 18.66
C ASP A 157 4.60 3.79 18.09
N GLY A 158 4.47 4.39 16.90
CA GLY A 158 5.53 5.08 16.19
C GLY A 158 6.39 4.17 15.31
N SER A 159 6.10 2.87 15.21
CA SER A 159 6.73 2.00 14.23
C SER A 159 6.15 2.24 12.82
N LEU A 160 6.92 1.88 11.81
CA LEU A 160 6.62 2.10 10.40
C LEU A 160 6.34 0.78 9.69
N LEU A 161 5.18 0.68 9.04
CA LEU A 161 4.90 -0.38 8.08
C LEU A 161 5.39 0.03 6.69
N ILE A 162 5.99 -0.94 6.00
CA ILE A 162 6.53 -0.80 4.64
C ILE A 162 5.98 -1.94 3.79
N THR A 163 5.35 -1.63 2.66
CA THR A 163 4.92 -2.68 1.72
C THR A 163 6.01 -2.99 0.70
N SER A 164 6.25 -4.27 0.43
CA SER A 164 7.19 -4.75 -0.58
C SER A 164 6.51 -5.82 -1.45
N GLY A 165 6.31 -5.52 -2.71
CA GLY A 165 5.69 -6.45 -3.66
C GLY A 165 6.60 -7.63 -4.05
N ASP A 166 6.01 -8.61 -4.75
CA ASP A 166 6.66 -9.87 -5.14
C ASP A 166 7.73 -9.74 -6.25
N GLY A 167 7.95 -8.51 -6.77
CA GLY A 167 8.92 -8.25 -7.83
C GLY A 167 8.55 -8.89 -9.18
N PHE A 168 7.28 -9.24 -9.40
CA PHE A 168 6.67 -9.82 -10.60
C PHE A 168 7.20 -11.21 -10.97
N ASN A 169 8.52 -11.37 -11.14
CA ASN A 169 9.15 -12.64 -11.52
C ASN A 169 9.49 -13.54 -10.32
N TYR A 170 9.21 -13.09 -9.08
CA TYR A 170 9.61 -13.78 -7.86
C TYR A 170 8.40 -14.17 -6.99
N ARG A 171 7.24 -14.34 -7.62
CA ARG A 171 5.97 -14.59 -6.92
C ARG A 171 6.02 -15.72 -5.90
N GLU A 172 6.76 -16.78 -6.17
CA GLU A 172 6.87 -17.94 -5.26
C GLU A 172 7.56 -17.55 -3.94
N ASN A 173 8.44 -16.53 -3.98
CA ASN A 173 9.13 -16.02 -2.79
C ASN A 173 8.18 -15.28 -1.82
N ALA A 174 6.96 -14.94 -2.25
CA ALA A 174 5.97 -14.35 -1.35
C ALA A 174 5.60 -15.28 -0.18
N GLN A 175 5.72 -16.60 -0.37
CA GLN A 175 5.47 -17.62 0.66
C GLN A 175 6.69 -17.91 1.55
N HIS A 176 7.90 -17.43 1.21
CA HIS A 176 9.11 -17.69 1.96
C HIS A 176 9.45 -16.52 2.89
N LEU A 177 9.96 -16.80 4.09
CA LEU A 177 10.24 -15.78 5.11
C LEU A 177 11.71 -15.30 5.13
N ASP A 178 12.55 -15.79 4.23
CA ASP A 178 13.97 -15.46 4.11
C ASP A 178 14.27 -14.31 3.13
N ASN A 179 13.23 -13.63 2.68
CA ASN A 179 13.30 -12.54 1.70
C ASN A 179 12.17 -11.53 1.90
N HIS A 180 12.26 -10.36 1.21
CA HIS A 180 11.27 -9.28 1.31
C HIS A 180 10.27 -9.25 0.15
N PHE A 181 10.20 -10.26 -0.71
CA PHE A 181 9.23 -10.30 -1.80
C PHE A 181 7.82 -10.65 -1.28
N GLY A 182 6.82 -9.83 -1.60
CA GLY A 182 5.42 -10.03 -1.22
C GLY A 182 5.21 -9.99 0.29
N LYS A 183 5.67 -8.90 0.94
CA LYS A 183 5.64 -8.72 2.40
C LYS A 183 5.09 -7.36 2.80
N ILE A 184 4.52 -7.31 3.98
CA ILE A 184 4.49 -6.09 4.79
C ILE A 184 5.57 -6.26 5.86
N LEU A 185 6.34 -5.20 6.08
CA LEU A 185 7.47 -5.17 6.99
C LEU A 185 7.20 -4.12 8.07
N ARG A 186 7.69 -4.36 9.30
CA ARG A 186 7.60 -3.39 10.40
C ARG A 186 8.98 -3.10 10.95
N VAL A 187 9.32 -1.82 10.97
CA VAL A 187 10.57 -1.30 11.55
C VAL A 187 10.26 -0.11 12.46
N ASN A 188 11.15 0.20 13.39
CA ASN A 188 11.10 1.48 14.10
C ASN A 188 11.38 2.63 13.14
N ASP A 189 11.07 3.86 13.53
CA ASP A 189 11.28 5.08 12.73
C ASP A 189 12.74 5.31 12.33
N ASP A 190 13.67 4.67 13.03
CA ASP A 190 15.10 4.72 12.77
C ASP A 190 15.66 3.51 12.00
N GLY A 191 14.79 2.56 11.61
CA GLY A 191 15.13 1.33 10.89
C GLY A 191 15.57 0.17 11.78
N SER A 192 15.61 0.32 13.10
CA SER A 192 15.82 -0.81 14.00
C SER A 192 14.60 -1.73 14.05
N ILE A 193 14.81 -2.98 14.40
CA ILE A 193 13.75 -4.00 14.41
C ILE A 193 12.99 -3.98 15.74
N PRO A 194 11.64 -3.82 15.74
CA PRO A 194 10.83 -4.00 16.94
C PRO A 194 10.97 -5.42 17.51
N THR A 195 11.15 -5.53 18.81
CA THR A 195 11.38 -6.82 19.49
C THR A 195 10.14 -7.70 19.58
N ASP A 196 8.97 -7.14 19.31
CA ASP A 196 7.65 -7.79 19.30
C ASP A 196 7.15 -8.14 17.91
N ASN A 197 8.01 -8.03 16.87
CA ASN A 197 7.66 -8.51 15.52
C ASN A 197 7.41 -10.03 15.53
N PRO A 198 6.45 -10.51 14.71
CA PRO A 198 6.00 -11.91 14.78
C PRO A 198 7.09 -12.94 14.48
N PHE A 199 8.08 -12.58 13.66
CA PHE A 199 9.14 -13.50 13.23
C PHE A 199 10.52 -13.22 13.82
N VAL A 200 10.64 -12.28 14.78
CA VAL A 200 11.92 -11.85 15.37
C VAL A 200 12.72 -13.01 15.97
N ASN A 201 12.05 -14.03 16.46
CA ASN A 201 12.69 -15.23 17.06
C ASN A 201 12.55 -16.49 16.19
N SER A 202 12.14 -16.35 14.92
CA SER A 202 11.90 -17.47 14.01
C SER A 202 13.18 -17.79 13.22
N PRO A 203 13.82 -18.96 13.40
CA PRO A 203 15.04 -19.29 12.68
C PRO A 203 14.83 -19.28 11.17
N GLY A 204 15.68 -18.57 10.43
CA GLY A 204 15.64 -18.47 8.97
C GLY A 204 14.63 -17.46 8.42
N ALA A 205 13.81 -16.82 9.25
CA ALA A 205 12.96 -15.72 8.85
C ALA A 205 13.66 -14.36 9.05
N LEU A 206 13.34 -13.39 8.19
CA LEU A 206 13.76 -12.00 8.37
C LEU A 206 12.91 -11.37 9.48
N PRO A 207 13.54 -10.75 10.49
CA PRO A 207 12.85 -10.31 11.70
C PRO A 207 11.93 -9.10 11.50
N GLU A 208 12.10 -8.36 10.42
CA GLU A 208 11.25 -7.22 10.06
C GLU A 208 9.92 -7.61 9.41
N ILE A 209 9.70 -8.86 9.04
CA ILE A 209 8.46 -9.31 8.41
C ILE A 209 7.30 -9.17 9.39
N TRP A 210 6.22 -8.48 8.93
CA TRP A 210 4.96 -8.31 9.65
C TRP A 210 3.89 -9.28 9.14
N SER A 211 3.73 -9.38 7.81
CA SER A 211 2.86 -10.35 7.13
C SER A 211 3.47 -10.77 5.79
N TYR A 212 2.96 -11.84 5.19
CA TYR A 212 3.52 -12.40 3.96
C TYR A 212 2.43 -12.99 3.04
N GLY A 213 2.84 -13.44 1.85
CA GLY A 213 1.90 -13.98 0.87
C GLY A 213 1.14 -12.89 0.11
N HIS A 214 1.77 -11.75 -0.12
CA HIS A 214 1.24 -10.63 -0.89
C HIS A 214 1.79 -10.57 -2.31
N ARG A 215 1.06 -9.89 -3.22
CA ARG A 215 1.51 -9.71 -4.60
C ARG A 215 2.09 -8.32 -4.85
N ASN A 216 1.26 -7.31 -5.01
CA ASN A 216 1.69 -5.94 -5.31
C ASN A 216 0.79 -4.94 -4.59
N LEU A 217 1.18 -4.62 -3.39
CA LEU A 217 0.45 -3.82 -2.42
C LEU A 217 0.49 -2.34 -2.82
N GLN A 218 -0.65 -1.74 -3.12
CA GLN A 218 -0.74 -0.37 -3.64
C GLN A 218 -1.52 0.58 -2.73
N GLY A 219 -2.15 0.08 -1.67
CA GLY A 219 -2.80 0.88 -0.64
C GLY A 219 -2.49 0.37 0.75
N LEU A 220 -2.27 1.27 1.68
CA LEU A 220 -2.01 0.96 3.08
C LEU A 220 -2.55 2.10 3.94
N VAL A 221 -3.50 1.80 4.83
CA VAL A 221 -4.00 2.76 5.83
C VAL A 221 -4.17 2.08 7.18
N ILE A 222 -4.00 2.84 8.24
CA ILE A 222 -4.19 2.39 9.61
C ILE A 222 -5.30 3.23 10.21
N LYS A 223 -6.35 2.56 10.72
CA LYS A 223 -7.48 3.20 11.39
C LYS A 223 -7.12 3.60 12.82
N ASP A 224 -7.90 4.49 13.41
CA ASP A 224 -7.69 4.95 14.80
C ASP A 224 -7.78 3.80 15.82
N ASP A 225 -8.51 2.73 15.51
CA ASP A 225 -8.61 1.53 16.32
C ASP A 225 -7.43 0.56 16.16
N GLY A 226 -6.43 0.93 15.33
CA GLY A 226 -5.25 0.12 15.03
C GLY A 226 -5.44 -0.89 13.90
N THR A 227 -6.65 -1.01 13.32
CA THR A 227 -6.89 -1.90 12.17
C THR A 227 -6.06 -1.46 10.96
N VAL A 228 -5.26 -2.35 10.43
CA VAL A 228 -4.48 -2.13 9.22
C VAL A 228 -5.28 -2.64 8.02
N LEU A 229 -5.58 -1.74 7.08
CA LEU A 229 -6.20 -2.07 5.81
C LEU A 229 -5.15 -1.96 4.70
N GLU A 230 -5.16 -2.94 3.84
CA GLU A 230 -4.26 -3.01 2.69
C GLU A 230 -5.05 -3.43 1.46
N HIS A 231 -4.72 -2.87 0.29
CA HIS A 231 -5.17 -3.44 -0.98
C HIS A 231 -4.02 -3.69 -1.93
N GLU A 232 -4.17 -4.75 -2.72
CA GLU A 232 -3.15 -5.17 -3.67
C GLU A 232 -3.73 -5.54 -5.03
N HIS A 233 -2.89 -5.45 -6.05
CA HIS A 233 -3.22 -5.90 -7.39
C HIS A 233 -3.13 -7.41 -7.50
N GLY A 234 -4.21 -8.04 -7.92
CA GLY A 234 -4.19 -9.39 -8.47
C GLY A 234 -3.48 -9.45 -9.83
N PRO A 235 -3.39 -10.63 -10.45
CA PRO A 235 -2.92 -10.77 -11.82
C PRO A 235 -4.02 -10.32 -12.82
N LYS A 236 -4.54 -11.18 -13.66
CA LYS A 236 -5.72 -10.86 -14.48
C LYS A 236 -6.99 -11.13 -13.67
N GLY A 237 -7.48 -10.09 -12.97
CA GLY A 237 -8.49 -10.18 -11.91
C GLY A 237 -7.90 -10.54 -10.56
N GLY A 238 -8.74 -10.50 -9.50
CA GLY A 238 -8.33 -10.86 -8.16
C GLY A 238 -7.53 -9.78 -7.43
N ASP A 239 -7.80 -8.50 -7.69
CA ASP A 239 -7.37 -7.42 -6.80
C ASP A 239 -8.10 -7.62 -5.47
N GLU A 240 -7.43 -7.33 -4.36
CA GLU A 240 -7.91 -7.63 -3.01
C GLU A 240 -7.88 -6.42 -2.09
N LEU A 241 -8.79 -6.41 -1.12
CA LEU A 241 -8.75 -5.55 0.05
C LEU A 241 -8.70 -6.44 1.29
N ASN A 242 -7.68 -6.27 2.10
CA ASN A 242 -7.35 -7.11 3.23
C ASN A 242 -7.36 -6.34 4.55
N ILE A 243 -7.72 -7.03 5.65
CA ILE A 243 -7.37 -6.62 7.00
C ILE A 243 -6.09 -7.36 7.37
N ILE A 244 -5.06 -6.61 7.76
CA ILE A 244 -3.73 -7.18 8.00
C ILE A 244 -3.53 -7.43 9.49
N GLU A 245 -3.22 -8.70 9.79
CA GLU A 245 -2.85 -9.16 11.13
C GLU A 245 -1.39 -9.61 11.14
N PRO A 246 -0.66 -9.40 12.24
CA PRO A 246 0.74 -9.78 12.34
C PRO A 246 0.95 -11.29 12.25
N GLY A 247 1.93 -11.71 11.47
CA GLY A 247 2.31 -13.12 11.31
C GLY A 247 1.48 -13.89 10.30
N ASN A 248 0.40 -13.33 9.76
CA ASN A 248 -0.52 -14.05 8.89
C ASN A 248 -0.04 -14.11 7.43
N ASN A 249 -0.51 -15.17 6.74
CA ASN A 249 -0.25 -15.46 5.33
C ASN A 249 -1.48 -15.08 4.49
N TYR A 250 -1.31 -14.21 3.51
CA TYR A 250 -2.37 -13.72 2.61
C TYR A 250 -2.46 -14.52 1.29
N GLY A 251 -1.68 -15.58 1.18
CA GLY A 251 -1.91 -16.70 0.28
C GLY A 251 -1.28 -16.58 -1.10
N TRP A 252 -0.94 -15.40 -1.61
CA TRP A 252 -0.29 -15.28 -2.93
C TRP A 252 1.05 -16.04 -2.98
N PRO A 253 1.35 -16.82 -4.04
CA PRO A 253 0.50 -17.21 -5.17
C PRO A 253 -0.20 -18.56 -4.98
N ALA A 254 -0.16 -19.17 -3.78
CA ALA A 254 -0.73 -20.47 -3.49
C ALA A 254 -2.27 -20.46 -3.59
N ILE A 255 -2.90 -19.34 -3.28
CA ILE A 255 -4.31 -19.04 -3.55
C ILE A 255 -4.43 -17.72 -4.32
N THR A 256 -5.44 -17.60 -5.18
CA THR A 256 -5.74 -16.34 -5.90
C THR A 256 -7.11 -16.41 -6.57
N TYR A 257 -7.78 -15.27 -6.70
CA TYR A 257 -9.02 -15.10 -7.49
C TYR A 257 -8.76 -14.75 -8.96
N GLY A 258 -7.49 -14.52 -9.31
CA GLY A 258 -7.07 -14.18 -10.68
C GLY A 258 -6.40 -15.32 -11.43
N ILE A 259 -6.14 -15.07 -12.70
CA ILE A 259 -5.40 -15.97 -13.59
C ILE A 259 -4.18 -15.25 -14.17
N ASP A 260 -3.21 -16.00 -14.68
CA ASP A 260 -2.04 -15.42 -15.35
C ASP A 260 -2.47 -14.58 -16.58
N TYR A 261 -1.68 -13.58 -16.93
CA TYR A 261 -1.92 -12.73 -18.10
C TYR A 261 -1.95 -13.52 -19.42
N SER A 262 -1.24 -14.64 -19.48
CA SER A 262 -1.31 -15.61 -20.59
C SER A 262 -2.64 -16.38 -20.69
N GLY A 263 -3.45 -16.31 -19.63
CA GLY A 263 -4.67 -17.09 -19.47
C GLY A 263 -4.48 -18.43 -18.75
N ALA A 264 -3.25 -18.75 -18.35
CA ALA A 264 -2.97 -19.97 -17.58
C ALA A 264 -3.47 -19.85 -16.12
N THR A 265 -3.81 -20.97 -15.51
CA THR A 265 -4.12 -21.04 -14.08
C THR A 265 -2.83 -20.86 -13.28
N ILE A 266 -2.82 -19.94 -12.31
CA ILE A 266 -1.71 -19.76 -11.35
C ILE A 266 -1.88 -20.79 -10.22
N SER A 267 -3.05 -20.78 -9.59
CA SER A 267 -3.43 -21.75 -8.56
C SER A 267 -4.83 -22.28 -8.85
N PRO A 268 -5.11 -23.55 -8.58
CA PRO A 268 -6.48 -24.07 -8.62
C PRO A 268 -7.31 -23.68 -7.39
N PHE A 269 -6.70 -23.02 -6.41
CA PHE A 269 -7.32 -22.72 -5.14
C PHE A 269 -7.55 -21.21 -4.98
N THR A 270 -8.71 -20.87 -4.42
CA THR A 270 -9.03 -19.50 -3.97
C THR A 270 -8.94 -19.36 -2.44
N GLU A 271 -8.91 -20.50 -1.72
CA GLU A 271 -8.79 -20.56 -0.26
C GLU A 271 -7.98 -21.79 0.16
N GLN A 272 -7.25 -21.68 1.26
CA GLN A 272 -6.57 -22.80 1.92
C GLN A 272 -6.47 -22.57 3.42
N PRO A 273 -6.44 -23.64 4.26
CA PRO A 273 -6.24 -23.49 5.70
C PRO A 273 -4.92 -22.79 6.01
N GLY A 274 -4.96 -21.80 6.93
CA GLY A 274 -3.79 -21.01 7.34
C GLY A 274 -3.43 -19.88 6.38
N MET A 275 -4.31 -19.58 5.43
CA MET A 275 -4.21 -18.42 4.54
C MET A 275 -5.44 -17.54 4.71
N GLU A 276 -5.21 -16.23 4.91
CA GLU A 276 -6.26 -15.25 5.11
C GLU A 276 -7.07 -15.01 3.83
N GLN A 277 -8.31 -14.60 4.01
CA GLN A 277 -9.20 -14.25 2.92
C GLN A 277 -9.44 -12.75 2.88
N PRO A 278 -9.47 -12.15 1.68
CA PRO A 278 -9.77 -10.74 1.54
C PRO A 278 -11.20 -10.43 2.00
N ILE A 279 -11.40 -9.25 2.61
CA ILE A 279 -12.75 -8.75 2.91
C ILE A 279 -13.51 -8.33 1.64
N LYS A 280 -12.75 -8.08 0.56
CA LYS A 280 -13.28 -7.79 -0.77
C LYS A 280 -12.26 -8.18 -1.83
N TYR A 281 -12.74 -8.74 -2.94
CA TYR A 281 -11.94 -8.93 -4.15
C TYR A 281 -12.71 -8.48 -5.40
N TRP A 282 -11.98 -8.22 -6.49
CA TRP A 282 -12.55 -7.76 -7.76
C TRP A 282 -12.13 -8.64 -8.93
N VAL A 283 -13.13 -9.16 -9.64
CA VAL A 283 -12.97 -9.84 -10.93
C VAL A 283 -14.07 -9.31 -11.86
N PRO A 284 -13.70 -8.57 -12.92
CA PRO A 284 -12.33 -8.26 -13.38
C PRO A 284 -11.58 -7.31 -12.44
N SER A 285 -10.25 -7.20 -12.64
CA SER A 285 -9.40 -6.24 -11.94
C SER A 285 -9.88 -4.81 -12.14
N ILE A 286 -9.82 -4.00 -11.08
CA ILE A 286 -10.06 -2.56 -11.09
C ILE A 286 -8.76 -1.76 -11.00
N ALA A 287 -7.62 -2.44 -10.75
CA ALA A 287 -6.30 -1.87 -10.58
C ALA A 287 -6.26 -0.69 -9.59
N PRO A 288 -6.65 -0.88 -8.32
CA PRO A 288 -6.71 0.21 -7.34
C PRO A 288 -5.29 0.74 -7.08
N SER A 289 -5.11 2.08 -7.15
CA SER A 289 -3.76 2.67 -7.11
C SER A 289 -3.37 3.22 -5.75
N SER A 290 -4.33 3.64 -4.94
CA SER A 290 -4.09 4.22 -3.62
C SER A 290 -5.35 4.10 -2.77
N MET A 291 -5.20 4.30 -1.46
CA MET A 291 -6.28 4.27 -0.50
C MET A 291 -6.10 5.38 0.53
N ALA A 292 -7.20 6.03 0.91
CA ALA A 292 -7.24 6.97 2.01
C ALA A 292 -8.46 6.69 2.89
N LEU A 293 -8.30 6.86 4.19
CA LEU A 293 -9.40 6.80 5.14
C LEU A 293 -10.04 8.20 5.25
N TYR A 294 -11.31 8.30 4.88
CA TYR A 294 -12.07 9.52 5.07
C TYR A 294 -12.84 9.46 6.38
N GLN A 295 -12.66 10.46 7.23
CA GLN A 295 -13.30 10.58 8.55
C GLN A 295 -14.22 11.81 8.65
N GLY A 296 -14.53 12.44 7.54
CA GLY A 296 -15.44 13.57 7.48
C GLY A 296 -16.92 13.16 7.37
N ASP A 297 -17.78 14.13 7.22
CA ASP A 297 -19.25 14.00 7.15
C ASP A 297 -19.81 14.38 5.76
N MET A 298 -18.96 14.43 4.74
CA MET A 298 -19.33 14.88 3.40
C MET A 298 -20.03 13.78 2.56
N PHE A 299 -19.84 12.48 2.90
CA PHE A 299 -20.40 11.32 2.20
C PHE A 299 -21.29 10.49 3.09
#